data_fc67101b1479fecaa4828284dac1fce5
#
_entry.id   fc67101b1479fecaa4828284dac1fce5
#
_cell.length_a   1.000
_cell.length_b   1.000
_cell.length_c   1.000
_cell.angle_alpha   90.00
_cell.angle_beta   90.00
_cell.angle_gamma   90.00
#
_symmetry.space_group_name_H-M   'P 1'
#
loop_
_entity.id
_entity.type
_entity.pdbx_description
1 polymer ?
#
loop_
_entity_poly.entity_id
_entity_poly.type
_entity_poly.pdbx_seq_one_letter_code
_entity_poly.pdbx_strand_id
1 'polypeptide(L)'
;MTPIVALLYDFDKTLCTTDMEDYAFIPALGYTPAEFWKKANDFGRENRMDGLLAYMYTMIAECRAQNIRLDRDFLVRCGHGMELFPGVADWFGRINEFGRSQGVQVEHYVISSG
;
A
#
# COMPACT_ATOMS: atom_id res chain seq x y z
N MET A 1 -1.23 31.51 17.14
CA MET A 1 -1.62 30.32 16.35
C MET A 1 -0.35 29.68 15.78
N THR A 2 -0.16 28.41 15.99
CA THR A 2 0.99 27.67 15.44
C THR A 2 0.67 27.27 13.99
N PRO A 3 1.51 27.63 13.02
CA PRO A 3 1.32 27.16 11.65
C PRO A 3 1.40 25.64 11.56
N ILE A 4 0.62 25.06 10.66
CA ILE A 4 0.59 23.61 10.40
C ILE A 4 1.17 23.35 9.01
N VAL A 5 2.11 22.42 8.95
CA VAL A 5 2.64 21.89 7.69
C VAL A 5 2.15 20.46 7.54
N ALA A 6 1.35 20.19 6.52
CA ALA A 6 0.87 18.86 6.20
C ALA A 6 1.79 18.21 5.18
N LEU A 7 2.30 17.03 5.49
CA LEU A 7 3.09 16.20 4.58
C LEU A 7 2.21 15.06 4.08
N LEU A 8 2.01 15.02 2.78
CA LEU A 8 1.19 14.02 2.11
C LEU A 8 2.11 13.04 1.39
N TYR A 9 1.95 11.75 1.68
CA TYR A 9 2.81 10.69 1.14
C TYR A 9 2.00 9.75 0.26
N ASP A 10 2.57 9.36 -0.86
CA ASP A 10 2.23 8.11 -1.50
C ASP A 10 2.81 6.97 -0.65
N PHE A 11 2.29 5.77 -0.77
CA PHE A 11 2.73 4.65 0.05
C PHE A 11 3.59 3.66 -0.75
N ASP A 12 2.99 3.01 -1.75
CA ASP A 12 3.70 1.99 -2.55
C ASP A 12 4.89 2.60 -3.28
N LYS A 13 6.06 2.00 -3.09
CA LYS A 13 7.34 2.46 -3.68
C LYS A 13 7.78 3.87 -3.26
N THR A 14 7.11 4.43 -2.26
CA THR A 14 7.47 5.72 -1.67
C THR A 14 7.90 5.55 -0.22
N LEU A 15 7.07 4.96 0.62
CA LEU A 15 7.40 4.60 2.00
C LEU A 15 7.84 3.15 2.11
N CYS A 16 7.23 2.25 1.38
CA CYS A 16 7.64 0.85 1.28
C CYS A 16 8.30 0.55 -0.07
N THR A 17 9.05 -0.55 -0.14
CA THR A 17 9.96 -0.84 -1.24
C THR A 17 9.30 -1.35 -2.51
N THR A 18 8.09 -1.92 -2.40
CA THR A 18 7.30 -2.42 -3.54
C THR A 18 5.84 -2.04 -3.38
N ASP A 19 4.99 -2.54 -4.27
CA ASP A 19 3.54 -2.48 -4.05
C ASP A 19 3.17 -3.33 -2.83
N MET A 20 2.26 -2.87 -1.98
CA MET A 20 1.89 -3.54 -0.73
C MET A 20 1.48 -5.00 -0.94
N GLU A 21 0.77 -5.26 -2.02
CA GLU A 21 0.26 -6.58 -2.36
C GLU A 21 1.37 -7.59 -2.64
N ASP A 22 2.55 -7.11 -3.06
CA ASP A 22 3.68 -7.96 -3.44
C ASP A 22 4.30 -8.71 -2.25
N TYR A 23 4.20 -8.18 -1.04
CA TYR A 23 4.89 -8.74 0.13
C TYR A 23 4.29 -10.07 0.60
N ALA A 24 2.99 -10.12 0.80
CA ALA A 24 2.35 -11.29 1.39
C ALA A 24 1.04 -11.68 0.70
N PHE A 25 0.27 -10.74 0.20
CA PHE A 25 -1.04 -11.02 -0.40
C PHE A 25 -0.89 -11.87 -1.67
N ILE A 26 -0.10 -11.43 -2.63
CA ILE A 26 0.12 -12.13 -3.90
C ILE A 26 0.77 -13.50 -3.67
N PRO A 27 1.85 -13.62 -2.85
CA PRO A 27 2.39 -14.93 -2.52
C PRO A 27 1.40 -15.88 -1.85
N ALA A 28 0.49 -15.38 -1.01
CA ALA A 28 -0.54 -16.20 -0.39
C ALA A 28 -1.50 -16.84 -1.41
N LEU A 29 -1.65 -16.22 -2.57
CA LEU A 29 -2.43 -16.76 -3.69
C LEU A 29 -1.63 -17.76 -4.56
N GLY A 30 -0.33 -17.93 -4.29
CA GLY A 30 0.54 -18.78 -5.09
C GLY A 30 1.04 -18.15 -6.38
N TYR A 31 0.88 -16.85 -6.55
CA TYR A 31 1.37 -16.10 -7.70
C TYR A 31 2.69 -15.40 -7.38
N THR A 32 3.49 -15.17 -8.44
CA THR A 32 4.50 -14.13 -8.39
C THR A 32 3.84 -12.77 -8.63
N PRO A 33 4.44 -11.66 -8.18
CA PRO A 33 3.93 -10.32 -8.49
C PRO A 33 3.70 -10.11 -9.99
N ALA A 34 4.65 -10.51 -10.84
CA ALA A 34 4.53 -10.36 -12.29
C ALA A 34 3.30 -11.10 -12.86
N GLU A 35 3.07 -12.33 -12.41
CA GLU A 35 1.92 -13.13 -12.85
C GLU A 35 0.59 -12.49 -12.43
N PHE A 36 0.49 -12.07 -11.17
CA PHE A 36 -0.73 -11.45 -10.64
C PHE A 36 -1.05 -10.14 -11.35
N TRP A 37 -0.08 -9.24 -11.46
CA TRP A 37 -0.28 -7.95 -12.11
C TRP A 37 -0.60 -8.08 -13.59
N LYS A 38 0.03 -9.04 -14.26
CA LYS A 38 -0.33 -9.35 -15.66
C LYS A 38 -1.79 -9.78 -15.77
N LYS A 39 -2.23 -10.69 -14.90
CA LYS A 39 -3.61 -11.18 -14.89
C LYS A 39 -4.60 -10.04 -14.64
N ALA A 40 -4.34 -9.20 -13.63
CA ALA A 40 -5.19 -8.06 -13.30
C ALA A 40 -5.24 -7.03 -14.43
N ASN A 41 -4.10 -6.72 -15.03
CA ASN A 41 -4.02 -5.75 -16.11
C ASN A 41 -4.69 -6.27 -17.40
N ASP A 42 -4.54 -7.54 -17.73
CA ASP A 42 -5.20 -8.15 -18.88
C ASP A 42 -6.72 -8.13 -18.68
N PHE A 43 -7.19 -8.48 -17.50
CA PHE A 43 -8.62 -8.41 -17.16
C PHE A 43 -9.17 -6.97 -17.32
N GLY A 44 -8.42 -5.99 -16.83
CA GLY A 44 -8.79 -4.58 -16.96
C GLY A 44 -8.93 -4.14 -18.41
N ARG A 45 -7.97 -4.51 -19.27
CA ARG A 45 -8.00 -4.19 -20.69
C ARG A 45 -9.17 -4.86 -21.42
N GLU A 46 -9.35 -6.16 -21.21
CA GLU A 46 -10.40 -6.95 -21.85
C GLU A 46 -11.79 -6.45 -21.50
N ASN A 47 -11.98 -5.95 -20.28
CA ASN A 47 -13.27 -5.49 -19.77
C ASN A 47 -13.42 -3.95 -19.81
N ARG A 48 -12.45 -3.23 -20.36
CA ARG A 48 -12.41 -1.75 -20.39
C ARG A 48 -12.64 -1.17 -19.00
N MET A 49 -11.96 -1.74 -18.02
CA MET A 49 -12.12 -1.42 -16.61
C MET A 49 -10.90 -0.63 -16.13
N ASP A 50 -11.13 0.30 -15.21
CA ASP A 50 -10.05 1.01 -14.52
C ASP A 50 -9.12 0.00 -13.82
N GLY A 51 -7.82 0.26 -13.88
CA GLY A 51 -6.80 -0.66 -13.33
C GLY A 51 -6.95 -0.92 -11.84
N LEU A 52 -7.37 0.08 -11.06
CA LEU A 52 -7.62 -0.05 -9.63
C LEU A 52 -8.78 -1.03 -9.37
N LEU A 53 -9.88 -0.85 -10.07
CA LEU A 53 -11.03 -1.75 -9.95
C LEU A 53 -10.68 -3.16 -10.45
N ALA A 54 -9.88 -3.25 -11.51
CA ALA A 54 -9.47 -4.52 -12.09
C ALA A 54 -8.65 -5.36 -11.12
N TYR A 55 -7.66 -4.77 -10.44
CA TYR A 55 -6.86 -5.55 -9.50
C TYR A 55 -7.67 -5.91 -8.24
N MET A 56 -8.53 -5.03 -7.76
CA MET A 56 -9.41 -5.34 -6.62
C MET A 56 -10.36 -6.50 -6.95
N TYR A 57 -10.94 -6.49 -8.15
CA TYR A 57 -11.75 -7.61 -8.62
C TYR A 57 -10.94 -8.91 -8.68
N THR A 58 -9.74 -8.85 -9.22
CA THR A 58 -8.85 -10.01 -9.31
C THR A 58 -8.50 -10.57 -7.92
N MET A 59 -8.21 -9.69 -6.96
CA MET A 59 -7.98 -10.09 -5.56
C MET A 59 -9.16 -10.88 -5.01
N ILE A 60 -10.37 -10.37 -5.19
CA ILE A 60 -11.59 -11.02 -4.69
C ILE A 60 -11.81 -12.35 -5.39
N ALA A 61 -11.71 -12.38 -6.73
CA ALA A 61 -11.94 -13.59 -7.52
C ALA A 61 -10.96 -14.70 -7.17
N GLU A 62 -9.68 -14.37 -7.02
CA GLU A 62 -8.65 -15.36 -6.67
C GLU A 62 -8.81 -15.90 -5.24
N CYS A 63 -9.14 -15.03 -4.29
CA CYS A 63 -9.43 -15.46 -2.93
C CYS A 63 -10.62 -16.43 -2.88
N ARG A 64 -11.69 -16.12 -3.61
CA ARG A 64 -12.85 -17.01 -3.71
C ARG A 64 -12.50 -18.35 -4.35
N ALA A 65 -11.74 -18.34 -5.44
CA ALA A 65 -11.34 -19.56 -6.13
C ALA A 65 -10.50 -20.49 -5.26
N GLN A 66 -9.74 -19.95 -4.32
CA GLN A 66 -8.83 -20.69 -3.44
C GLN A 66 -9.37 -20.88 -2.02
N ASN A 67 -10.62 -20.53 -1.76
CA ASN A 67 -11.22 -20.58 -0.42
C ASN A 67 -10.45 -19.79 0.64
N ILE A 68 -9.85 -18.68 0.24
CA ILE A 68 -9.19 -17.75 1.15
C ILE A 68 -10.22 -16.71 1.59
N ARG A 69 -10.38 -16.57 2.89
CA ARG A 69 -11.28 -15.55 3.44
C ARG A 69 -10.60 -14.17 3.35
N LEU A 70 -11.11 -13.34 2.46
CA LEU A 70 -10.63 -11.97 2.28
C LEU A 70 -11.38 -11.06 3.25
N ASP A 71 -10.79 -10.83 4.41
CA ASP A 71 -11.33 -9.96 5.45
C ASP A 71 -10.24 -9.03 5.99
N ARG A 72 -10.65 -8.16 6.92
CA ARG A 72 -9.74 -7.21 7.54
C ARG A 72 -8.55 -7.90 8.21
N ASP A 73 -8.78 -8.99 8.92
CA ASP A 73 -7.73 -9.68 9.66
C ASP A 73 -6.69 -10.29 8.71
N PHE A 74 -7.12 -10.84 7.59
CA PHE A 74 -6.22 -11.35 6.55
C PHE A 74 -5.36 -10.22 5.97
N LEU A 75 -5.97 -9.07 5.64
CA LEU A 75 -5.24 -7.92 5.11
C LEU A 75 -4.25 -7.34 6.12
N VAL A 76 -4.62 -7.28 7.39
CA VAL A 76 -3.71 -6.84 8.47
C VAL A 76 -2.50 -7.78 8.56
N ARG A 77 -2.73 -9.11 8.52
CA ARG A 77 -1.62 -10.07 8.51
C ARG A 77 -0.70 -9.90 7.30
N CYS A 78 -1.26 -9.63 6.14
CA CYS A 78 -0.48 -9.37 4.93
C CYS A 78 0.42 -8.13 5.05
N GLY A 79 0.02 -7.16 5.85
CA GLY A 79 0.81 -5.94 6.08
C GLY A 79 2.01 -6.13 7.00
N HIS A 80 2.07 -7.21 7.79
CA HIS A 80 3.15 -7.40 8.76
C HIS A 80 4.53 -7.63 8.14
N GLY A 81 4.59 -8.19 6.93
CA GLY A 81 5.83 -8.52 6.25
C GLY A 81 6.37 -7.42 5.34
N MET A 82 5.74 -6.25 5.33
CA MET A 82 6.19 -5.19 4.43
C MET A 82 7.54 -4.61 4.86
N GLU A 83 8.28 -4.10 3.88
CA GLU A 83 9.58 -3.50 4.07
C GLU A 83 9.53 -2.00 3.76
N LEU A 84 9.89 -1.18 4.75
CA LEU A 84 10.03 0.27 4.57
C LEU A 84 11.41 0.59 3.99
N PHE A 85 11.50 1.67 3.21
CA PHE A 85 12.80 2.20 2.82
C PHE A 85 13.62 2.61 4.05
N PRO A 86 14.97 2.52 3.96
CA PRO A 86 15.82 2.97 5.06
C PRO A 86 15.52 4.40 5.48
N GLY A 87 15.37 4.62 6.78
CA GLY A 87 15.11 5.95 7.35
C GLY A 87 13.64 6.33 7.48
N VAL A 88 12.70 5.59 6.86
CA VAL A 88 11.27 5.93 6.94
C VAL A 88 10.75 5.78 8.37
N ALA A 89 11.12 4.73 9.08
CA ALA A 89 10.63 4.49 10.43
C ALA A 89 10.98 5.65 11.39
N ASP A 90 12.14 6.26 11.22
CA ASP A 90 12.60 7.39 12.06
C ASP A 90 12.17 8.75 11.54
N TRP A 91 11.76 8.83 10.28
CA TRP A 91 11.46 10.10 9.62
C TRP A 91 10.39 10.91 10.34
N PHE A 92 9.30 10.28 10.71
CA PHE A 92 8.14 10.98 11.27
C PHE A 92 8.48 11.69 12.57
N GLY A 93 9.19 11.00 13.48
CA GLY A 93 9.65 11.60 14.74
C GLY A 93 10.66 12.72 14.51
N ARG A 94 11.61 12.52 13.61
CA ARG A 94 12.65 13.51 13.31
C ARG A 94 12.08 14.79 12.72
N ILE A 95 11.17 14.68 11.74
CA ILE A 95 10.59 15.88 11.12
C ILE A 95 9.63 16.60 12.07
N ASN A 96 8.93 15.86 12.94
CA ASN A 96 8.09 16.46 13.97
C ASN A 96 8.92 17.31 14.94
N GLU A 97 10.05 16.78 15.38
CA GLU A 97 10.95 17.47 16.29
C GLU A 97 11.56 18.71 15.63
N PHE A 98 12.00 18.58 14.39
CA PHE A 98 12.52 19.70 13.61
C PHE A 98 11.46 20.78 13.44
N GLY A 99 10.22 20.40 13.09
CA GLY A 99 9.12 21.35 12.96
C GLY A 99 8.86 22.14 14.26
N ARG A 100 8.83 21.42 15.39
CA ARG A 100 8.67 22.10 16.69
C ARG A 100 9.78 23.08 16.95
N SER A 101 11.02 22.77 16.62
CA SER A 101 12.15 23.68 16.77
C SER A 101 12.04 24.92 15.92
N GLN A 102 11.29 24.86 14.82
CA GLN A 102 11.02 25.97 13.91
C GLN A 102 9.68 26.66 14.18
N GLY A 103 8.98 26.29 15.25
CA GLY A 103 7.71 26.89 15.62
C GLY A 103 6.52 26.46 14.75
N VAL A 104 6.60 25.30 14.09
CA VAL A 104 5.50 24.76 13.29
C VAL A 104 5.08 23.39 13.79
N GLN A 105 3.81 23.04 13.58
CA GLN A 105 3.27 21.70 13.79
C GLN A 105 3.33 20.95 12.47
N VAL A 106 3.84 19.72 12.51
CA VAL A 106 3.88 18.86 11.32
C VAL A 106 2.80 17.77 11.46
N GLU A 107 2.03 17.58 10.42
CA GLU A 107 1.02 16.53 10.30
C GLU A 107 1.35 15.63 9.12
N HIS A 108 1.04 14.35 9.24
CA HIS A 108 1.35 13.34 8.24
C HIS A 108 0.09 12.66 7.74
N TYR A 109 -0.03 12.55 6.43
CA TYR A 109 -1.16 11.90 5.77
C TYR A 109 -0.65 10.95 4.69
N VAL A 110 -1.18 9.74 4.66
CA VAL A 110 -0.91 8.79 3.58
C VAL A 110 -2.07 8.82 2.60
N ILE A 111 -1.77 9.06 1.33
CA ILE A 111 -2.75 9.04 0.24
C ILE A 111 -2.31 7.93 -0.71
N SER A 112 -3.05 6.83 -0.72
CA SER A 112 -2.69 5.65 -1.50
C SER A 112 -3.90 5.09 -2.23
N SER A 113 -3.65 4.54 -3.42
CA SER A 113 -4.62 3.76 -4.20
C SER A 113 -4.43 2.24 -4.03
N GLY A 114 -3.46 1.86 -3.23
CA GLY A 114 -3.16 0.46 -2.93
C GLY A 114 -3.98 -0.15 -1.81
#